data_3c9c8cac4089654468905454015a6efd
#
_entry.id   3c9c8cac4089654468905454015a6efd
#
_cell.length_a   1.000
_cell.length_b   1.000
_cell.length_c   1.000
_cell.angle_alpha   90.00
_cell.angle_beta   90.00
_cell.angle_gamma   90.00
#
_symmetry.space_group_name_H-M   'P 1'
#
loop_
_entity.id
_entity.type
_entity.pdbx_description
1 polymer ?
#
loop_
_entity_poly.entity_id
_entity_poly.type
_entity_poly.pdbx_seq_one_letter_code
_entity_poly.pdbx_strand_id
1 'polypeptide(L)'
;MRFFSLGPEAAGELGANTIGNTKERPHRIERLHLELTFWPEDDLIDAYTYVCTKKLAETLTASSLTGFRIDQIYEISKGDHFEISANHQSGNQLPEFVWLKITGKAGVDDFGLVQGPCALPLVVSERALQVLKAGHLSHCKVVSFTDQTRQATG
;
A
#
# COMPACT_ATOMS: atom_id res chain seq x y z
N MET A 1 13.62 16.54 -7.54
CA MET A 1 13.07 15.76 -6.42
C MET A 1 13.27 14.27 -6.67
N ARG A 2 13.65 13.54 -5.65
CA ARG A 2 13.87 12.10 -5.77
C ARG A 2 12.60 11.33 -5.47
N PHE A 3 12.42 10.21 -6.17
CA PHE A 3 11.31 9.30 -5.99
C PHE A 3 11.81 7.88 -5.79
N PHE A 4 11.00 7.08 -5.14
CA PHE A 4 11.35 5.70 -4.79
C PHE A 4 10.19 4.76 -5.09
N SER A 5 10.53 3.62 -5.66
CA SER A 5 9.59 2.52 -5.87
C SER A 5 9.54 1.67 -4.60
N LEU A 6 8.35 1.38 -4.12
CA LEU A 6 8.17 0.61 -2.89
C LEU A 6 7.57 -0.75 -3.18
N GLY A 7 8.07 -1.78 -2.49
CA GLY A 7 7.45 -3.09 -2.42
C GLY A 7 7.04 -3.38 -0.98
N PRO A 8 5.87 -2.92 -0.55
CA PRO A 8 5.43 -3.13 0.83
C PRO A 8 5.22 -4.59 1.17
N GLU A 9 5.12 -4.87 2.47
CA GLU A 9 4.89 -6.20 3.00
C GLU A 9 3.61 -6.81 2.41
N ALA A 10 3.73 -8.01 1.82
CA ALA A 10 2.59 -8.70 1.21
C ALA A 10 1.87 -9.55 2.26
N ALA A 11 1.06 -8.90 3.09
CA ALA A 11 0.39 -9.55 4.21
C ALA A 11 -1.11 -9.76 3.99
N GLY A 12 -1.61 -9.48 2.79
CA GLY A 12 -3.04 -9.62 2.51
C GLY A 12 -3.33 -9.83 1.04
N GLU A 13 -4.60 -10.09 0.75
CA GLU A 13 -5.09 -10.25 -0.61
C GLU A 13 -6.55 -9.76 -0.69
N LEU A 14 -7.08 -9.70 -1.90
CA LEU A 14 -8.47 -9.30 -2.11
C LEU A 14 -9.38 -10.45 -1.72
N GLY A 15 -10.27 -10.19 -0.76
CA GLY A 15 -11.23 -11.18 -0.32
C GLY A 15 -12.40 -11.34 -1.29
N ALA A 16 -13.19 -12.38 -1.08
CA ALA A 16 -14.27 -12.78 -1.99
C ALA A 16 -15.36 -11.72 -2.16
N ASN A 17 -15.52 -10.83 -1.19
CA ASN A 17 -16.57 -9.81 -1.22
C ASN A 17 -16.10 -8.47 -1.79
N THR A 18 -14.90 -8.45 -2.37
CA THR A 18 -14.40 -7.29 -3.10
C THR A 18 -15.21 -7.09 -4.37
N ILE A 19 -15.61 -5.84 -4.64
CA ILE A 19 -16.32 -5.48 -5.86
C ILE A 19 -15.40 -4.58 -6.70
N GLY A 20 -15.26 -4.91 -7.98
CA GLY A 20 -14.45 -4.12 -8.91
C GLY A 20 -13.97 -4.97 -10.07
N ASN A 21 -13.17 -4.37 -10.95
CA ASN A 21 -12.55 -5.06 -12.06
C ASN A 21 -11.09 -5.36 -11.74
N THR A 22 -10.80 -6.60 -11.37
CA THR A 22 -9.44 -7.04 -11.02
C THR A 22 -8.66 -7.52 -12.24
N LYS A 23 -9.27 -7.55 -13.41
CA LYS A 23 -8.58 -7.87 -14.67
C LYS A 23 -7.87 -6.66 -15.26
N GLU A 24 -8.31 -5.45 -14.90
CA GLU A 24 -7.65 -4.22 -15.32
C GLU A 24 -6.37 -3.98 -14.51
N ARG A 25 -5.45 -3.22 -15.08
CA ARG A 25 -4.24 -2.77 -14.42
C ARG A 25 -4.13 -1.25 -14.54
N PRO A 26 -4.12 -0.49 -13.42
CA PRO A 26 -4.29 -0.99 -12.04
C PRO A 26 -5.67 -1.58 -11.81
N HIS A 27 -5.79 -2.40 -10.77
CA HIS A 27 -7.10 -2.95 -10.37
C HIS A 27 -8.06 -1.81 -10.07
N ARG A 28 -9.28 -1.89 -10.63
CA ARG A 28 -10.32 -0.94 -10.30
C ARG A 28 -11.22 -1.55 -9.23
N ILE A 29 -11.01 -1.14 -8.00
CA ILE A 29 -11.72 -1.66 -6.84
C ILE A 29 -12.73 -0.63 -6.39
N GLU A 30 -14.01 -1.03 -6.31
CA GLU A 30 -15.10 -0.16 -5.86
C GLU A 30 -15.38 -0.38 -4.37
N ARG A 31 -15.24 -1.63 -3.91
CA ARG A 31 -15.45 -1.99 -2.51
C ARG A 31 -14.39 -3.01 -2.13
N LEU A 32 -13.64 -2.74 -1.07
CA LEU A 32 -12.51 -3.58 -0.67
C LEU A 32 -12.90 -4.51 0.48
N HIS A 33 -12.75 -5.82 0.22
CA HIS A 33 -12.71 -6.84 1.25
C HIS A 33 -11.24 -7.24 1.40
N LEU A 34 -10.63 -6.90 2.53
CA LEU A 34 -9.25 -7.25 2.82
C LEU A 34 -9.20 -8.60 3.54
N GLU A 35 -8.51 -9.57 2.95
CA GLU A 35 -8.24 -10.83 3.62
C GLU A 35 -6.77 -10.83 4.05
N LEU A 36 -6.52 -10.84 5.35
CA LEU A 36 -5.17 -10.89 5.90
C LEU A 36 -4.66 -12.33 5.81
N THR A 37 -3.53 -12.50 5.13
CA THR A 37 -2.90 -13.82 4.96
C THR A 37 -1.88 -14.09 6.05
N PHE A 38 -1.25 -13.02 6.57
CA PHE A 38 -0.28 -13.10 7.66
C PHE A 38 -0.52 -11.93 8.60
N TRP A 39 -0.01 -12.06 9.83
CA TRP A 39 0.01 -10.94 10.77
C TRP A 39 0.87 -9.82 10.17
N PRO A 40 0.31 -8.64 9.90
CA PRO A 40 1.10 -7.55 9.33
C PRO A 40 2.02 -6.94 10.38
N GLU A 41 3.27 -6.73 10.00
CA GLU A 41 4.27 -6.15 10.88
C GLU A 41 4.51 -4.67 10.60
N ASP A 42 4.24 -4.25 9.36
CA ASP A 42 4.43 -2.86 8.94
C ASP A 42 3.13 -2.07 8.93
N ASP A 43 3.25 -0.74 8.96
CA ASP A 43 2.10 0.17 8.86
C ASP A 43 1.52 0.24 7.46
N LEU A 44 2.30 -0.11 6.44
CA LEU A 44 1.88 -0.11 5.04
C LEU A 44 2.02 -1.51 4.49
N ILE A 45 0.93 -2.06 3.96
CA ILE A 45 0.95 -3.41 3.39
C ILE A 45 0.35 -3.43 1.99
N ASP A 46 0.77 -4.43 1.22
CA ASP A 46 0.28 -4.72 -0.13
C ASP A 46 -0.68 -5.91 -0.05
N ALA A 47 -1.91 -5.69 -0.50
CA ALA A 47 -2.95 -6.71 -0.57
C ALA A 47 -3.57 -6.69 -1.97
N TYR A 48 -2.74 -6.54 -3.02
CA TYR A 48 -3.12 -6.24 -4.40
C TYR A 48 -3.75 -4.86 -4.55
N THR A 49 -3.89 -4.16 -3.49
CA THR A 49 -4.10 -2.73 -3.34
C THR A 49 -3.38 -2.34 -2.06
N TYR A 50 -3.26 -1.06 -1.78
CA TYR A 50 -2.50 -0.63 -0.60
C TYR A 50 -3.43 -0.35 0.55
N VAL A 51 -3.08 -0.86 1.71
CA VAL A 51 -3.79 -0.56 2.96
C VAL A 51 -2.75 -0.14 4.00
N CYS A 52 -3.16 0.66 4.96
CA CYS A 52 -2.27 1.11 6.00
C CYS A 52 -2.99 1.15 7.33
N THR A 53 -2.21 1.20 8.40
CA THR A 53 -2.78 1.37 9.73
C THR A 53 -3.48 2.72 9.82
N LYS A 54 -4.52 2.77 10.66
CA LYS A 54 -5.23 4.03 10.93
C LYS A 54 -4.29 5.09 11.47
N LYS A 55 -3.31 4.69 12.29
CA LYS A 55 -2.29 5.58 12.82
C LYS A 55 -1.48 6.24 11.71
N LEU A 56 -1.02 5.45 10.73
CA LEU A 56 -0.29 5.99 9.59
C LEU A 56 -1.18 6.91 8.77
N ALA A 57 -2.44 6.53 8.55
CA ALA A 57 -3.39 7.35 7.78
C ALA A 57 -3.57 8.73 8.42
N GLU A 58 -3.65 8.80 9.73
CA GLU A 58 -3.76 10.08 10.44
C GLU A 58 -2.51 10.94 10.22
N THR A 59 -1.34 10.34 10.28
CA THR A 59 -0.07 11.03 10.01
C THR A 59 -0.02 11.55 8.57
N LEU A 60 -0.40 10.72 7.61
CA LEU A 60 -0.41 11.12 6.20
C LEU A 60 -1.39 12.25 5.93
N THR A 61 -2.58 12.17 6.53
CA THR A 61 -3.60 13.21 6.36
C THR A 61 -3.12 14.56 6.90
N ALA A 62 -2.37 14.55 8.01
CA ALA A 62 -1.83 15.76 8.61
C ALA A 62 -0.61 16.31 7.88
N SER A 63 0.01 15.55 6.98
CA SER A 63 1.30 15.89 6.37
C SER A 63 1.21 16.74 5.11
N SER A 64 0.02 16.95 4.56
CA SER A 64 -0.20 17.69 3.30
C SER A 64 0.44 17.03 2.08
N LEU A 65 0.70 15.73 2.14
CA LEU A 65 1.19 14.98 0.98
C LEU A 65 0.08 14.76 -0.05
N THR A 66 0.46 14.62 -1.31
CA THR A 66 -0.49 14.50 -2.42
C THR A 66 -0.48 13.09 -3.02
N GLY A 67 -1.53 12.77 -3.79
CA GLY A 67 -1.59 11.57 -4.60
C GLY A 67 -2.26 10.38 -3.94
N PHE A 68 -2.95 10.59 -2.84
CA PHE A 68 -3.68 9.51 -2.15
C PHE A 68 -4.99 10.01 -1.57
N ARG A 69 -5.83 9.05 -1.25
CA ARG A 69 -7.08 9.28 -0.52
C ARG A 69 -7.28 8.13 0.46
N ILE A 70 -7.75 8.46 1.67
CA ILE A 70 -8.08 7.44 2.67
C ILE A 70 -9.55 7.08 2.50
N ASP A 71 -9.84 5.78 2.47
CA ASP A 71 -11.19 5.27 2.37
C ASP A 71 -11.36 4.11 3.33
N GLN A 72 -12.60 3.66 3.49
CA GLN A 72 -12.93 2.58 4.40
C GLN A 72 -12.73 1.23 3.73
N ILE A 73 -12.32 0.26 4.53
CA ILE A 73 -12.32 -1.15 4.13
C ILE A 73 -13.70 -1.70 4.50
N TYR A 74 -14.37 -2.31 3.51
CA TYR A 74 -15.72 -2.85 3.71
C TYR A 74 -15.73 -4.01 4.70
N GLU A 75 -14.75 -4.90 4.60
CA GLU A 75 -14.65 -6.10 5.42
C GLU A 75 -13.19 -6.49 5.59
N ILE A 76 -12.82 -6.95 6.78
CA ILE A 76 -11.50 -7.53 7.04
C ILE A 76 -11.73 -8.95 7.56
N SER A 77 -11.11 -9.92 6.89
CA SER A 77 -11.14 -11.31 7.30
C SER A 77 -9.73 -11.88 7.43
N LYS A 78 -9.64 -13.07 7.99
CA LYS A 78 -8.35 -13.74 8.22
C LYS A 78 -8.28 -14.99 7.34
N GLY A 79 -7.18 -15.14 6.60
CA GLY A 79 -6.96 -16.32 5.79
C GLY A 79 -6.44 -17.50 6.61
N ASP A 80 -6.29 -18.64 5.95
CA ASP A 80 -5.94 -19.92 6.60
C ASP A 80 -4.60 -19.88 7.32
N HIS A 81 -3.64 -19.10 6.82
CA HIS A 81 -2.29 -19.02 7.40
C HIS A 81 -2.15 -17.96 8.48
N PHE A 82 -3.19 -17.14 8.67
CA PHE A 82 -3.13 -16.02 9.62
C PHE A 82 -2.91 -16.52 11.05
N GLU A 83 -3.61 -17.57 11.45
CA GLU A 83 -3.53 -18.12 12.81
C GLU A 83 -2.11 -18.59 13.17
N ILE A 84 -1.40 -19.17 12.19
CA ILE A 84 -0.03 -19.64 12.40
C ILE A 84 0.90 -18.47 12.68
N SER A 85 0.79 -17.41 11.90
CA SER A 85 1.61 -16.22 12.10
C SER A 85 1.23 -15.47 13.37
N ALA A 86 -0.07 -15.44 13.72
CA ALA A 86 -0.56 -14.77 14.92
C ALA A 86 -0.06 -15.42 16.20
N ASN A 87 0.24 -16.73 16.18
CA ASN A 87 0.76 -17.44 17.36
C ASN A 87 2.10 -16.89 17.83
N HIS A 88 2.88 -16.29 16.93
CA HIS A 88 4.14 -15.63 17.27
C HIS A 88 3.96 -14.23 17.84
N GLN A 89 2.74 -13.71 17.75
CA GLN A 89 2.40 -12.36 18.16
C GLN A 89 1.44 -12.35 19.36
N SER A 90 1.48 -13.39 20.16
CA SER A 90 0.59 -13.52 21.31
C SER A 90 0.78 -12.33 22.26
N GLY A 91 -0.32 -11.72 22.66
CA GLY A 91 -0.30 -10.53 23.51
C GLY A 91 -0.38 -9.21 22.76
N ASN A 92 -0.13 -9.20 21.45
CA ASN A 92 -0.27 -8.00 20.62
C ASN A 92 -1.67 -7.95 20.03
N GLN A 93 -2.19 -6.74 19.91
CA GLN A 93 -3.47 -6.52 19.22
C GLN A 93 -3.22 -6.19 17.76
N LEU A 94 -4.10 -6.71 16.90
CA LEU A 94 -4.09 -6.35 15.50
C LEU A 94 -4.49 -4.88 15.36
N PRO A 95 -3.67 -4.04 14.70
CA PRO A 95 -4.04 -2.63 14.52
C PRO A 95 -5.23 -2.50 13.58
N GLU A 96 -5.90 -1.35 13.65
CA GLU A 96 -6.95 -1.02 12.69
C GLU A 96 -6.32 -0.61 11.38
N PHE A 97 -6.92 -1.05 10.26
CA PHE A 97 -6.48 -0.73 8.92
C PHE A 97 -7.51 0.09 8.17
N VAL A 98 -7.03 0.92 7.28
CA VAL A 98 -7.86 1.67 6.34
C VAL A 98 -7.28 1.50 4.93
N TRP A 99 -8.07 1.83 3.93
CA TRP A 99 -7.68 1.71 2.53
C TRP A 99 -6.95 2.96 2.09
N LEU A 100 -5.72 2.78 1.62
CA LEU A 100 -4.90 3.85 1.07
C LEU A 100 -5.04 3.80 -0.45
N LYS A 101 -5.95 4.61 -0.98
CA LYS A 101 -6.16 4.68 -2.42
C LYS A 101 -5.13 5.59 -3.04
N ILE A 102 -4.34 5.07 -3.96
CA ILE A 102 -3.34 5.85 -4.67
C ILE A 102 -4.00 6.46 -5.89
N THR A 103 -4.06 7.79 -5.93
CA THR A 103 -4.73 8.53 -6.99
C THR A 103 -3.78 9.37 -7.81
N GLY A 104 -2.53 9.48 -7.38
CA GLY A 104 -1.53 10.32 -8.02
C GLY A 104 -0.76 9.62 -9.12
N LYS A 105 0.10 10.39 -9.76
CA LYS A 105 0.96 9.94 -10.86
C LYS A 105 2.38 9.75 -10.34
N ALA A 106 2.97 8.60 -10.65
CA ALA A 106 4.33 8.28 -10.26
C ALA A 106 5.32 9.31 -10.80
N GLY A 107 6.20 9.80 -9.94
CA GLY A 107 7.20 10.80 -10.30
C GLY A 107 6.67 12.23 -10.37
N VAL A 108 5.42 12.45 -10.03
CA VAL A 108 4.78 13.77 -10.00
C VAL A 108 4.20 14.05 -8.62
N ASP A 109 3.32 13.18 -8.15
CA ASP A 109 2.71 13.31 -6.83
C ASP A 109 3.54 12.60 -5.77
N ASP A 110 3.29 12.92 -4.50
CA ASP A 110 3.99 12.26 -3.39
C ASP A 110 3.72 10.76 -3.36
N PHE A 111 2.52 10.36 -3.77
CA PHE A 111 2.14 8.97 -3.98
C PHE A 111 1.61 8.81 -5.39
N GLY A 112 2.06 7.78 -6.10
CA GLY A 112 1.58 7.52 -7.45
C GLY A 112 1.80 6.09 -7.86
N LEU A 113 1.03 5.66 -8.87
CA LEU A 113 1.22 4.35 -9.49
C LEU A 113 1.82 4.53 -10.86
N VAL A 114 2.74 3.64 -11.22
CA VAL A 114 3.26 3.58 -12.58
C VAL A 114 2.19 2.95 -13.45
N GLN A 115 1.84 3.62 -14.57
CA GLN A 115 0.87 3.08 -15.51
C GLN A 115 1.55 2.15 -16.50
N GLY A 116 0.94 1.01 -16.74
CA GLY A 116 1.48 0.04 -17.68
C GLY A 116 0.78 -1.32 -17.54
N PRO A 117 1.00 -2.22 -18.52
CA PRO A 117 0.31 -3.50 -18.51
C PRO A 117 0.87 -4.54 -17.54
N CYS A 118 2.07 -4.30 -17.00
CA CYS A 118 2.72 -5.26 -16.14
C CYS A 118 2.58 -4.88 -14.67
N ALA A 119 3.63 -4.87 -13.91
CA ALA A 119 3.58 -4.50 -12.51
C ALA A 119 3.39 -2.99 -12.37
N LEU A 120 2.62 -2.61 -11.36
CA LEU A 120 2.34 -1.21 -11.09
C LEU A 120 2.91 -0.87 -9.70
N PRO A 121 4.24 -0.66 -9.59
CA PRO A 121 4.79 -0.36 -8.27
C PRO A 121 4.26 0.96 -7.74
N LEU A 122 4.15 1.02 -6.43
CA LEU A 122 3.90 2.27 -5.74
C LEU A 122 5.17 3.10 -5.77
N VAL A 123 5.04 4.35 -6.20
CA VAL A 123 6.17 5.29 -6.23
C VAL A 123 5.85 6.44 -5.28
N VAL A 124 6.79 6.76 -4.42
CA VAL A 124 6.62 7.84 -3.45
C VAL A 124 7.76 8.83 -3.56
N SER A 125 7.48 10.10 -3.20
CA SER A 125 8.50 11.12 -3.12
C SER A 125 9.40 10.88 -1.90
N GLU A 126 10.55 11.56 -1.88
CA GLU A 126 11.46 11.47 -0.74
C GLU A 126 10.80 11.91 0.56
N ARG A 127 10.02 13.01 0.54
CA ARG A 127 9.33 13.47 1.74
C ARG A 127 8.24 12.50 2.20
N ALA A 128 7.55 11.85 1.26
CA ALA A 128 6.58 10.82 1.61
C ALA A 128 7.27 9.62 2.24
N LEU A 129 8.41 9.19 1.67
CA LEU A 129 9.19 8.09 2.23
C LEU A 129 9.65 8.39 3.65
N GLN A 130 10.06 9.62 3.95
CA GLN A 130 10.48 10.00 5.30
C GLN A 130 9.32 9.85 6.29
N VAL A 131 8.11 10.25 5.91
CA VAL A 131 6.92 10.10 6.76
C VAL A 131 6.63 8.62 7.01
N LEU A 132 6.72 7.79 5.96
CA LEU A 132 6.49 6.34 6.10
C LEU A 132 7.53 5.69 7.01
N LYS A 133 8.79 6.09 6.90
CA LYS A 133 9.88 5.55 7.73
C LYS A 133 9.81 6.00 9.18
N ALA A 134 9.18 7.14 9.45
CA ALA A 134 8.98 7.60 10.82
C ALA A 134 8.00 6.69 11.59
N GLY A 135 7.15 5.96 10.88
CA GLY A 135 6.36 4.88 11.45
C GLY A 135 7.13 3.57 11.40
N HIS A 136 6.41 2.46 11.21
CA HIS A 136 7.03 1.14 11.12
C HIS A 136 7.02 0.63 9.68
N LEU A 137 8.19 0.59 9.04
CA LEU A 137 8.35 0.18 7.65
C LEU A 137 9.61 -0.68 7.49
N SER A 138 9.61 -1.88 8.09
CA SER A 138 10.79 -2.75 8.13
C SER A 138 10.79 -3.83 7.05
N HIS A 139 9.64 -4.17 6.48
CA HIS A 139 9.49 -5.21 5.48
C HIS A 139 9.18 -4.66 4.09
N CYS A 140 9.55 -3.41 3.85
CA CYS A 140 9.30 -2.75 2.59
C CYS A 140 10.58 -2.65 1.77
N LYS A 141 10.53 -3.14 0.54
CA LYS A 141 11.64 -2.97 -0.39
C LYS A 141 11.58 -1.55 -0.94
N VAL A 142 12.71 -0.85 -0.89
CA VAL A 142 12.82 0.54 -1.36
C VAL A 142 13.91 0.61 -2.43
N VAL A 143 13.54 1.06 -3.62
CA VAL A 143 14.47 1.18 -4.76
C VAL A 143 14.29 2.56 -5.39
N SER A 144 15.37 3.20 -5.79
CA SER A 144 15.28 4.47 -6.52
C SER A 144 14.42 4.31 -7.77
N PHE A 145 13.52 5.25 -7.97
CA PHE A 145 12.65 5.26 -9.14
C PHE A 145 13.19 6.22 -10.19
N THR A 146 13.30 5.73 -11.43
CA THR A 146 13.68 6.54 -12.58
C THR A 146 12.61 6.36 -13.65
N ASP A 147 12.12 7.47 -14.19
CA ASP A 147 11.15 7.42 -15.27
C ASP A 147 11.81 6.90 -16.53
N GLN A 148 11.55 5.64 -16.86
CA GLN A 148 12.15 4.98 -18.02
C GLN A 148 11.73 5.60 -19.35
N THR A 149 10.56 6.23 -19.38
CA THR A 149 10.11 6.93 -20.59
C THR A 149 11.05 8.08 -20.94
N ARG A 150 11.57 8.79 -19.94
CA ARG A 150 12.55 9.85 -20.13
C ARG A 150 13.88 9.29 -20.63
N GLN A 151 14.29 8.14 -20.13
CA GLN A 151 15.55 7.52 -20.54
C GLN A 151 15.50 7.00 -21.98
N ALA A 152 14.34 6.52 -22.42
CA ALA A 152 14.19 6.00 -23.77
C ALA A 152 14.29 7.10 -24.84
N THR A 153 14.01 8.35 -24.50
CA THR A 153 14.04 9.48 -25.43
C THR A 153 15.32 10.32 -25.31
N GLY A 154 16.09 10.04 -24.31
CA GLY A 154 17.38 10.68 -24.09
C GLY A 154 18.51 9.93 -24.76
#